data_da9d0af48df1358ab34087b28aa47784
#
_entry.id   da9d0af48df1358ab34087b28aa47784
#
_cell.length_a   1.000
_cell.length_b   1.000
_cell.length_c   1.000
_cell.angle_alpha   90.00
_cell.angle_beta   90.00
_cell.angle_gamma   90.00
#
_symmetry.space_group_name_H-M   'P 1'
#
loop_
_entity.id
_entity.type
_entity.pdbx_description
1 polymer ?
#
loop_
_entity_poly.entity_id
_entity_poly.type
_entity_poly.pdbx_seq_one_letter_code
_entity_poly.pdbx_strand_id
1 'polypeptide(L)'
;MSAKQYDTLSNETILRLAERALANYPQYAGAAVRLLCRSENATLQVTHGSRRFALRIHRGDYHDRQDIESELLWLDALRDASIAVPQAIRDVRGERIQRLPLADGGQRYSVLFHWIDGEMPTTGIDPAAFRQLGNITARLHQHSRSWQKPAGFRRIIWDHQSMVSAASHWGDWRDAPGLDPQAHQPIEEAIRHVGRQMAEFGQSPQHYGLIHADLRLTNLLLHRGETRVIDFDDCGMGWYLHDLAAAISFVEHHASAPQWIENWLRGYEQVAHISDRELAIVPAMLIQRRIQLTAWVGSHRETEMARSLGDAWSSDTVRLCQRYLAGVALPVGV
;
A
#
# COMPACT_ATOMS: atom_id res chain seq x y z
N MET A 1 10.49 19.57 -4.95
CA MET A 1 9.16 19.53 -5.60
C MET A 1 8.16 19.38 -4.48
N SER A 2 7.09 20.20 -4.47
CA SER A 2 6.06 20.15 -3.41
C SER A 2 5.50 18.74 -3.29
N ALA A 3 5.28 18.27 -2.05
CA ALA A 3 4.54 17.04 -1.78
C ALA A 3 3.27 17.05 -2.63
N LYS A 4 3.04 16.00 -3.41
CA LYS A 4 1.87 15.90 -4.29
C LYS A 4 0.63 15.90 -3.42
N GLN A 5 -0.11 17.00 -3.46
CA GLN A 5 -1.31 17.19 -2.66
C GLN A 5 -2.34 16.09 -3.00
N TYR A 6 -3.16 15.76 -2.00
CA TYR A 6 -4.39 14.99 -2.15
C TYR A 6 -5.18 15.48 -3.37
N ASP A 7 -5.75 14.57 -4.17
CA ASP A 7 -6.49 14.93 -5.37
C ASP A 7 -7.68 15.84 -5.05
N THR A 8 -7.65 17.06 -5.59
CA THR A 8 -8.62 18.13 -5.30
C THR A 8 -9.89 18.06 -6.15
N LEU A 9 -10.03 17.09 -7.06
CA LEU A 9 -11.24 16.94 -7.86
C LEU A 9 -12.49 16.77 -6.96
N SER A 10 -13.60 17.39 -7.30
CA SER A 10 -14.86 17.18 -6.56
C SER A 10 -15.43 15.78 -6.81
N ASN A 11 -16.25 15.26 -5.87
CA ASN A 11 -16.95 13.98 -6.07
C ASN A 11 -17.83 13.98 -7.32
N GLU A 12 -18.44 15.13 -7.65
CA GLU A 12 -19.20 15.30 -8.90
C GLU A 12 -18.33 15.11 -10.14
N THR A 13 -17.11 15.68 -10.13
CA THR A 13 -16.16 15.49 -11.23
C THR A 13 -15.72 14.04 -11.36
N ILE A 14 -15.46 13.35 -10.23
CA ILE A 14 -15.13 11.92 -10.21
C ILE A 14 -16.27 11.08 -10.80
N LEU A 15 -17.53 11.36 -10.44
CA LEU A 15 -18.69 10.65 -11.00
C LEU A 15 -18.81 10.86 -12.51
N ARG A 16 -18.63 12.11 -13.01
CA ARG A 16 -18.61 12.38 -14.45
C ARG A 16 -17.47 11.66 -15.18
N LEU A 17 -16.31 11.55 -14.55
CA LEU A 17 -15.20 10.79 -15.13
C LEU A 17 -15.53 9.29 -15.18
N ALA A 18 -16.20 8.76 -14.16
CA ALA A 18 -16.67 7.37 -14.14
C ALA A 18 -17.66 7.07 -15.28
N GLU A 19 -18.64 7.95 -15.51
CA GLU A 19 -19.59 7.84 -16.64
C GLU A 19 -18.84 7.83 -17.98
N ARG A 20 -17.86 8.73 -18.16
CA ARG A 20 -17.03 8.78 -19.37
C ARG A 20 -16.19 7.50 -19.54
N ALA A 21 -15.63 6.96 -18.46
CA ALA A 21 -14.91 5.68 -18.52
C ALA A 21 -15.84 4.54 -18.96
N LEU A 22 -17.03 4.45 -18.38
CA LEU A 22 -18.02 3.42 -18.65
C LEU A 22 -18.59 3.50 -20.08
N ALA A 23 -18.57 4.64 -20.74
CA ALA A 23 -18.95 4.77 -22.16
C ALA A 23 -18.11 3.86 -23.09
N ASN A 24 -16.91 3.45 -22.67
CA ASN A 24 -16.09 2.48 -23.40
C ASN A 24 -16.49 1.00 -23.15
N TYR A 25 -17.50 0.75 -22.32
CA TYR A 25 -18.01 -0.57 -21.95
C TYR A 25 -19.51 -0.66 -22.26
N PRO A 26 -19.93 -0.67 -23.57
CA PRO A 26 -21.36 -0.64 -23.95
C PRO A 26 -22.16 -1.83 -23.40
N GLN A 27 -21.51 -2.96 -23.09
CA GLN A 27 -22.14 -4.10 -22.42
C GLN A 27 -22.61 -3.80 -20.98
N TYR A 28 -22.22 -2.67 -20.42
CA TYR A 28 -22.64 -2.19 -19.09
C TYR A 28 -23.39 -0.85 -19.17
N ALA A 29 -23.96 -0.53 -20.35
CA ALA A 29 -24.76 0.68 -20.51
C ALA A 29 -25.91 0.72 -19.49
N GLY A 30 -26.13 1.89 -18.87
CA GLY A 30 -27.13 2.04 -17.80
C GLY A 30 -26.73 1.50 -16.43
N ALA A 31 -25.47 1.11 -16.23
CA ALA A 31 -24.97 0.70 -14.93
C ALA A 31 -25.06 1.85 -13.90
N ALA A 32 -25.50 1.53 -12.69
CA ALA A 32 -25.46 2.46 -11.57
C ALA A 32 -24.04 2.59 -11.02
N VAL A 33 -23.63 3.81 -10.68
CA VAL A 33 -22.29 4.13 -10.17
C VAL A 33 -22.41 4.76 -8.78
N ARG A 34 -21.63 4.25 -7.81
CA ARG A 34 -21.57 4.78 -6.45
C ARG A 34 -20.11 4.91 -6.00
N LEU A 35 -19.72 6.07 -5.52
CA LEU A 35 -18.42 6.26 -4.87
C LEU A 35 -18.36 5.43 -3.58
N LEU A 36 -17.33 4.58 -3.44
CA LEU A 36 -17.11 3.75 -2.25
C LEU A 36 -16.14 4.42 -1.29
N CYS A 37 -14.98 4.77 -1.80
CA CYS A 37 -13.96 5.45 -1.00
C CYS A 37 -13.14 6.38 -1.87
N ARG A 38 -12.51 7.32 -1.20
CA ARG A 38 -11.59 8.27 -1.78
C ARG A 38 -10.50 8.57 -0.76
N SER A 39 -9.37 7.93 -0.93
CA SER A 39 -8.15 8.22 -0.18
C SER A 39 -7.13 8.86 -1.12
N GLU A 40 -6.36 8.06 -1.78
CA GLU A 40 -5.46 8.48 -2.86
C GLU A 40 -6.15 8.38 -4.22
N ASN A 41 -6.68 7.20 -4.53
CA ASN A 41 -7.51 6.97 -5.71
C ASN A 41 -9.00 7.11 -5.37
N ALA A 42 -9.83 7.30 -6.37
CA ALA A 42 -11.27 7.16 -6.22
C ALA A 42 -11.69 5.76 -6.66
N THR A 43 -12.29 5.02 -5.74
CA THR A 43 -12.87 3.69 -6.01
C THR A 43 -14.38 3.77 -6.02
N LEU A 44 -14.98 3.33 -7.13
CA LEU A 44 -16.42 3.36 -7.34
C LEU A 44 -16.95 1.95 -7.57
N GLN A 45 -18.10 1.65 -6.98
CA GLN A 45 -18.86 0.47 -7.33
C GLN A 45 -19.71 0.76 -8.57
N VAL A 46 -19.60 -0.12 -9.56
CA VAL A 46 -20.43 -0.13 -10.76
C VAL A 46 -21.35 -1.34 -10.66
N THR A 47 -22.65 -1.13 -10.80
CA THR A 47 -23.67 -2.20 -10.71
C THR A 47 -24.49 -2.25 -11.99
N HIS A 48 -24.48 -3.40 -12.66
CA HIS A 48 -25.26 -3.65 -13.86
C HIS A 48 -26.04 -4.97 -13.70
N GLY A 49 -27.35 -4.88 -13.55
CA GLY A 49 -28.17 -6.02 -13.16
C GLY A 49 -27.75 -6.57 -11.80
N SER A 50 -27.49 -7.86 -11.72
CA SER A 50 -26.98 -8.54 -10.52
C SER A 50 -25.45 -8.51 -10.39
N ARG A 51 -24.74 -7.95 -11.37
CA ARG A 51 -23.26 -7.95 -11.42
C ARG A 51 -22.70 -6.68 -10.84
N ARG A 52 -21.58 -6.81 -10.10
CA ARG A 52 -20.83 -5.69 -9.55
C ARG A 52 -19.44 -5.64 -10.17
N PHE A 53 -18.87 -4.45 -10.22
CA PHE A 53 -17.53 -4.17 -10.69
C PHE A 53 -16.92 -3.06 -9.82
N ALA A 54 -15.61 -2.98 -9.78
CA ALA A 54 -14.88 -1.89 -9.12
C ALA A 54 -14.20 -1.03 -10.21
N LEU A 55 -14.56 0.25 -10.28
CA LEU A 55 -13.89 1.22 -11.14
C LEU A 55 -12.93 2.05 -10.29
N ARG A 56 -11.63 1.95 -10.57
CA ARG A 56 -10.62 2.80 -9.96
C ARG A 56 -10.28 3.94 -10.91
N ILE A 57 -10.38 5.18 -10.41
CA ILE A 57 -9.86 6.37 -11.07
C ILE A 57 -8.60 6.77 -10.30
N HIS A 58 -7.47 6.72 -10.98
CA HIS A 58 -6.17 7.03 -10.39
C HIS A 58 -6.05 8.52 -10.10
N ARG A 59 -5.42 8.87 -8.97
CA ARG A 59 -5.02 10.25 -8.68
C ARG A 59 -4.06 10.78 -9.75
N GLY A 60 -3.99 12.11 -9.88
CA GLY A 60 -3.05 12.74 -10.80
C GLY A 60 -1.59 12.59 -10.36
N ASP A 61 -0.68 12.54 -11.31
CA ASP A 61 0.77 12.68 -11.11
C ASP A 61 1.46 11.68 -10.17
N TYR A 62 0.81 10.58 -9.81
CA TYR A 62 1.41 9.53 -8.99
C TYR A 62 1.90 8.36 -9.84
N HIS A 63 1.04 7.81 -10.66
CA HIS A 63 1.37 6.78 -11.63
C HIS A 63 1.08 7.24 -13.05
N ASP A 64 1.99 6.98 -13.96
CA ASP A 64 1.71 7.11 -15.38
C ASP A 64 1.08 5.82 -15.95
N ARG A 65 0.74 5.84 -17.24
CA ARG A 65 0.14 4.67 -17.91
C ARG A 65 1.02 3.41 -17.81
N GLN A 66 2.35 3.57 -17.90
CA GLN A 66 3.27 2.43 -17.87
C GLN A 66 3.35 1.80 -16.46
N ASP A 67 3.29 2.61 -15.42
CA ASP A 67 3.24 2.11 -14.05
C ASP A 67 1.96 1.30 -13.81
N ILE A 68 0.80 1.82 -14.25
CA ILE A 68 -0.49 1.12 -14.16
C ILE A 68 -0.47 -0.19 -14.98
N GLU A 69 0.05 -0.15 -16.21
CA GLU A 69 0.18 -1.36 -17.03
C GLU A 69 1.04 -2.42 -16.33
N SER A 70 2.13 -2.01 -15.69
CA SER A 70 3.02 -2.92 -14.95
C SER A 70 2.32 -3.54 -13.73
N GLU A 71 1.48 -2.79 -13.00
CA GLU A 71 0.61 -3.36 -11.97
C GLU A 71 -0.29 -4.44 -12.54
N LEU A 72 -1.00 -4.15 -13.64
CA LEU A 72 -1.92 -5.09 -14.26
C LEU A 72 -1.22 -6.34 -14.79
N LEU A 73 0.01 -6.23 -15.28
CA LEU A 73 0.83 -7.38 -15.68
C LEU A 73 1.19 -8.28 -14.49
N TRP A 74 1.50 -7.69 -13.34
CA TRP A 74 1.75 -8.48 -12.14
C TRP A 74 0.48 -9.15 -11.60
N LEU A 75 -0.65 -8.45 -11.61
CA LEU A 75 -1.95 -9.04 -11.24
C LEU A 75 -2.31 -10.25 -12.13
N ASP A 76 -2.10 -10.15 -13.44
CA ASP A 76 -2.32 -11.28 -14.35
C ASP A 76 -1.42 -12.48 -13.99
N ALA A 77 -0.12 -12.23 -13.77
CA ALA A 77 0.83 -13.28 -13.40
C ALA A 77 0.50 -13.94 -12.03
N LEU A 78 0.05 -13.16 -11.06
CA LEU A 78 -0.40 -13.68 -9.77
C LEU A 78 -1.65 -14.56 -9.91
N ARG A 79 -2.59 -14.18 -10.77
CA ARG A 79 -3.77 -14.99 -11.06
C ARG A 79 -3.42 -16.30 -11.77
N ASP A 80 -2.48 -16.26 -12.71
CA ASP A 80 -1.96 -17.46 -13.37
C ASP A 80 -1.28 -18.41 -12.36
N ALA A 81 -0.71 -17.87 -11.28
CA ALA A 81 -0.19 -18.61 -10.14
C ALA A 81 -1.27 -18.98 -9.09
N SER A 82 -2.56 -18.84 -9.43
CA SER A 82 -3.70 -19.15 -8.53
C SER A 82 -3.72 -18.35 -7.23
N ILE A 83 -3.26 -17.11 -7.27
CA ILE A 83 -3.43 -16.13 -6.18
C ILE A 83 -4.63 -15.25 -6.52
N ALA A 84 -5.59 -15.16 -5.62
CA ALA A 84 -6.81 -14.40 -5.84
C ALA A 84 -6.57 -12.89 -5.66
N VAL A 85 -6.47 -12.18 -6.77
CA VAL A 85 -6.21 -10.75 -6.88
C VAL A 85 -7.14 -10.09 -7.92
N PRO A 86 -7.23 -8.76 -8.01
CA PRO A 86 -8.07 -8.06 -8.97
C PRO A 86 -7.79 -8.46 -10.43
N GLN A 87 -8.86 -8.55 -11.22
CA GLN A 87 -8.79 -8.79 -12.65
C GLN A 87 -9.37 -7.58 -13.41
N ALA A 88 -8.54 -6.93 -14.22
CA ALA A 88 -8.96 -5.83 -15.06
C ALA A 88 -9.82 -6.31 -16.25
N ILE A 89 -10.82 -5.52 -16.60
CA ILE A 89 -11.74 -5.77 -17.73
C ILE A 89 -11.29 -4.92 -18.90
N ARG A 90 -11.25 -5.55 -20.08
CA ARG A 90 -10.95 -4.84 -21.34
C ARG A 90 -12.19 -4.13 -21.88
N ASP A 91 -11.98 -2.95 -22.43
CA ASP A 91 -13.02 -2.20 -23.15
C ASP A 91 -13.28 -2.78 -24.56
N VAL A 92 -14.17 -2.16 -25.32
CA VAL A 92 -14.49 -2.56 -26.70
C VAL A 92 -13.31 -2.50 -27.67
N ARG A 93 -12.25 -1.78 -27.33
CA ARG A 93 -11.01 -1.68 -28.14
C ARG A 93 -9.92 -2.65 -27.65
N GLY A 94 -10.21 -3.44 -26.62
CA GLY A 94 -9.26 -4.34 -25.98
C GLY A 94 -8.34 -3.65 -24.95
N GLU A 95 -8.55 -2.36 -24.64
CA GLU A 95 -7.75 -1.61 -23.68
C GLU A 95 -8.21 -1.84 -22.23
N ARG A 96 -7.26 -1.93 -21.31
CA ARG A 96 -7.56 -2.06 -19.87
C ARG A 96 -7.55 -0.70 -19.15
N ILE A 97 -6.75 0.24 -19.65
CA ILE A 97 -6.52 1.53 -19.04
C ILE A 97 -7.20 2.59 -19.88
N GLN A 98 -8.15 3.32 -19.28
CA GLN A 98 -8.85 4.41 -19.94
C GLN A 98 -8.15 5.73 -19.60
N ARG A 99 -7.89 6.55 -20.64
CA ARG A 99 -7.42 7.93 -20.48
C ARG A 99 -8.63 8.86 -20.41
N LEU A 100 -8.71 9.64 -19.35
CA LEU A 100 -9.81 10.56 -19.07
C LEU A 100 -9.28 12.02 -19.04
N PRO A 101 -9.40 12.79 -20.14
CA PRO A 101 -8.98 14.18 -20.17
C PRO A 101 -9.81 15.03 -19.20
N LEU A 102 -9.16 16.00 -18.54
CA LEU A 102 -9.79 17.00 -17.68
C LEU A 102 -9.98 18.32 -18.43
N ALA A 103 -10.86 19.18 -17.92
CA ALA A 103 -11.15 20.48 -18.52
C ALA A 103 -9.97 21.46 -18.46
N ASP A 104 -9.09 21.32 -17.50
CA ASP A 104 -7.87 22.12 -17.31
C ASP A 104 -6.68 21.67 -18.16
N GLY A 105 -6.88 20.70 -19.06
CA GLY A 105 -5.83 20.10 -19.90
C GLY A 105 -5.09 18.94 -19.22
N GLY A 106 -5.34 18.67 -17.95
CA GLY A 106 -4.83 17.49 -17.25
C GLY A 106 -5.51 16.20 -17.70
N GLN A 107 -5.14 15.11 -17.05
CA GLN A 107 -5.75 13.80 -17.33
C GLN A 107 -5.80 12.93 -16.08
N ARG A 108 -6.68 11.94 -16.09
CA ARG A 108 -6.70 10.81 -15.18
C ARG A 108 -6.65 9.50 -15.96
N TYR A 109 -6.24 8.43 -15.28
CA TYR A 109 -6.39 7.08 -15.79
C TYR A 109 -7.45 6.35 -14.97
N SER A 110 -8.13 5.40 -15.60
CA SER A 110 -9.04 4.52 -14.88
C SER A 110 -8.93 3.09 -15.36
N VAL A 111 -9.23 2.16 -14.46
CA VAL A 111 -9.28 0.72 -14.71
C VAL A 111 -10.57 0.17 -14.11
N LEU A 112 -11.30 -0.61 -14.89
CA LEU A 112 -12.47 -1.36 -14.44
C LEU A 112 -12.05 -2.78 -14.09
N PHE A 113 -12.37 -3.23 -12.87
CA PHE A 113 -12.07 -4.57 -12.37
C PHE A 113 -13.35 -5.37 -12.15
N HIS A 114 -13.25 -6.69 -12.28
CA HIS A 114 -14.25 -7.57 -11.71
C HIS A 114 -14.36 -7.35 -10.20
N TRP A 115 -15.60 -7.41 -9.68
CA TRP A 115 -15.81 -7.32 -8.25
C TRP A 115 -15.24 -8.53 -7.54
N ILE A 116 -14.54 -8.32 -6.44
CA ILE A 116 -14.06 -9.38 -5.56
C ILE A 116 -14.97 -9.43 -4.33
N ASP A 117 -15.65 -10.55 -4.13
CA ASP A 117 -16.47 -10.78 -2.95
C ASP A 117 -15.59 -11.17 -1.76
N GLY A 118 -16.00 -10.76 -0.59
CA GLY A 118 -15.35 -11.08 0.67
C GLY A 118 -15.59 -10.02 1.72
N GLU A 119 -15.19 -10.32 2.94
CA GLU A 119 -15.28 -9.45 4.10
C GLU A 119 -13.89 -9.08 4.59
N MET A 120 -13.68 -7.81 4.92
CA MET A 120 -12.43 -7.36 5.54
C MET A 120 -12.35 -7.85 6.98
N PRO A 121 -11.22 -8.43 7.42
CA PRO A 121 -11.04 -8.92 8.79
C PRO A 121 -10.76 -7.77 9.78
N THR A 122 -11.64 -6.76 9.82
CA THR A 122 -11.41 -5.50 10.56
C THR A 122 -12.09 -5.43 11.93
N THR A 123 -13.05 -6.30 12.21
CA THR A 123 -13.77 -6.30 13.48
C THR A 123 -13.02 -7.08 14.55
N GLY A 124 -12.33 -6.34 15.42
CA GLY A 124 -11.47 -6.91 16.45
C GLY A 124 -10.22 -7.54 15.81
N ILE A 125 -9.10 -6.87 15.94
CA ILE A 125 -7.83 -7.30 15.33
C ILE A 125 -7.46 -8.69 15.86
N ASP A 126 -7.93 -9.71 15.15
CA ASP A 126 -7.67 -11.11 15.50
C ASP A 126 -6.24 -11.50 15.09
N PRO A 127 -5.41 -12.00 16.00
CA PRO A 127 -4.09 -12.53 15.66
C PRO A 127 -4.10 -13.57 14.54
N ALA A 128 -5.19 -14.35 14.40
CA ALA A 128 -5.34 -15.32 13.31
C ALA A 128 -5.39 -14.64 11.93
N ALA A 129 -5.96 -13.44 11.81
CA ALA A 129 -5.97 -12.68 10.57
C ALA A 129 -4.55 -12.26 10.15
N PHE A 130 -3.68 -11.93 11.11
CA PHE A 130 -2.26 -11.65 10.82
C PHE A 130 -1.49 -12.90 10.35
N ARG A 131 -1.85 -14.08 10.84
CA ARG A 131 -1.27 -15.33 10.31
C ARG A 131 -1.66 -15.55 8.85
N GLN A 132 -2.92 -15.32 8.50
CA GLN A 132 -3.38 -15.39 7.11
C GLN A 132 -2.67 -14.33 6.24
N LEU A 133 -2.52 -13.10 6.77
CA LEU A 133 -1.80 -12.02 6.11
C LEU A 133 -0.34 -12.39 5.84
N GLY A 134 0.37 -12.93 6.82
CA GLY A 134 1.74 -13.41 6.66
C GLY A 134 1.87 -14.52 5.61
N ASN A 135 0.96 -15.49 5.63
CA ASN A 135 0.95 -16.59 4.66
C ASN A 135 0.75 -16.08 3.22
N ILE A 136 -0.25 -15.23 2.99
CA ILE A 136 -0.48 -14.71 1.63
C ILE A 136 0.66 -13.79 1.17
N THR A 137 1.24 -13.00 2.07
CA THR A 137 2.42 -12.17 1.77
C THR A 137 3.60 -13.03 1.31
N ALA A 138 3.88 -14.14 2.01
CA ALA A 138 4.95 -15.05 1.62
C ALA A 138 4.72 -15.66 0.22
N ARG A 139 3.48 -15.97 -0.13
CA ARG A 139 3.13 -16.45 -1.49
C ARG A 139 3.36 -15.39 -2.56
N LEU A 140 3.02 -14.12 -2.29
CA LEU A 140 3.32 -13.00 -3.18
C LEU A 140 4.84 -12.85 -3.39
N HIS A 141 5.62 -12.92 -2.30
CA HIS A 141 7.08 -12.80 -2.36
C HIS A 141 7.73 -14.00 -3.06
N GLN A 142 7.25 -15.22 -2.83
CA GLN A 142 7.72 -16.41 -3.55
C GLN A 142 7.48 -16.29 -5.05
N HIS A 143 6.30 -15.83 -5.45
CA HIS A 143 6.00 -15.51 -6.85
C HIS A 143 6.95 -14.45 -7.38
N SER A 144 7.10 -13.33 -6.67
CA SER A 144 7.96 -12.20 -7.06
C SER A 144 9.42 -12.62 -7.34
N ARG A 145 9.98 -13.54 -6.53
CA ARG A 145 11.34 -14.04 -6.68
C ARG A 145 11.57 -14.80 -7.98
N SER A 146 10.57 -15.52 -8.44
CA SER A 146 10.66 -16.39 -9.64
C SER A 146 10.08 -15.77 -10.90
N TRP A 147 9.23 -14.75 -10.77
CA TRP A 147 8.54 -14.17 -11.92
C TRP A 147 9.48 -13.37 -12.81
N GLN A 148 9.51 -13.73 -14.09
CA GLN A 148 10.24 -13.02 -15.13
C GLN A 148 9.47 -11.75 -15.51
N LYS A 149 9.94 -10.60 -15.07
CA LYS A 149 9.30 -9.33 -15.41
C LYS A 149 9.39 -9.07 -16.92
N PRO A 150 8.26 -8.72 -17.59
CA PRO A 150 8.27 -8.39 -19.02
C PRO A 150 9.16 -7.18 -19.33
N ALA A 151 9.63 -7.08 -20.58
CA ALA A 151 10.36 -5.90 -21.04
C ALA A 151 9.50 -4.64 -20.82
N GLY A 152 10.12 -3.58 -20.30
CA GLY A 152 9.42 -2.32 -19.98
C GLY A 152 8.65 -2.34 -18.66
N PHE A 153 8.65 -3.44 -17.90
CA PHE A 153 8.06 -3.47 -16.56
C PHE A 153 8.73 -2.43 -15.66
N ARG A 154 7.94 -1.59 -15.05
CA ARG A 154 8.41 -0.50 -14.20
C ARG A 154 7.42 -0.25 -13.07
N ARG A 155 7.91 -0.19 -11.85
CA ARG A 155 7.11 0.20 -10.67
C ARG A 155 7.91 1.12 -9.77
N ILE A 156 7.22 1.78 -8.87
CA ILE A 156 7.78 2.63 -7.83
C ILE A 156 8.87 1.88 -7.04
N ILE A 157 9.85 2.61 -6.55
CA ILE A 157 10.93 2.04 -5.72
C ILE A 157 10.73 2.49 -4.27
N TRP A 158 10.67 1.53 -3.38
CA TRP A 158 10.55 1.70 -1.94
C TRP A 158 11.91 1.43 -1.30
N ASP A 159 12.79 2.39 -1.36
CA ASP A 159 14.08 2.38 -0.68
C ASP A 159 14.12 3.42 0.45
N HIS A 160 15.22 3.46 1.19
CA HIS A 160 15.36 4.37 2.32
C HIS A 160 15.16 5.84 1.90
N GLN A 161 15.72 6.24 0.76
CA GLN A 161 15.63 7.63 0.31
C GLN A 161 14.21 7.98 -0.13
N SER A 162 13.58 7.13 -0.91
CA SER A 162 12.22 7.35 -1.43
C SER A 162 11.14 7.32 -0.35
N MET A 163 11.43 6.72 0.82
CA MET A 163 10.48 6.60 1.92
C MET A 163 10.60 7.71 2.95
N VAL A 164 11.81 8.15 3.32
CA VAL A 164 11.99 9.01 4.50
C VAL A 164 12.78 10.29 4.25
N SER A 165 13.24 10.56 3.03
CA SER A 165 13.87 11.84 2.72
C SER A 165 12.84 12.97 2.58
N ALA A 166 13.31 14.22 2.57
CA ALA A 166 12.44 15.38 2.29
C ALA A 166 11.78 15.35 0.89
N ALA A 167 12.32 14.54 -0.04
CA ALA A 167 11.77 14.31 -1.37
C ALA A 167 11.11 12.93 -1.50
N SER A 168 10.64 12.36 -0.37
CA SER A 168 9.98 11.05 -0.39
C SER A 168 8.70 11.05 -1.20
N HIS A 169 8.24 9.86 -1.60
CA HIS A 169 7.03 9.71 -2.41
C HIS A 169 5.78 10.28 -1.74
N TRP A 170 5.74 10.27 -0.40
CA TRP A 170 4.60 10.75 0.37
C TRP A 170 4.82 12.11 1.05
N GLY A 171 5.93 12.78 0.76
CA GLY A 171 6.25 14.12 1.25
C GLY A 171 7.28 14.14 2.37
N ASP A 172 7.45 15.30 3.01
CA ASP A 172 8.38 15.46 4.13
C ASP A 172 7.66 15.12 5.45
N TRP A 173 8.22 14.24 6.23
CA TRP A 173 7.70 13.87 7.55
C TRP A 173 7.63 15.07 8.51
N ARG A 174 8.42 16.12 8.26
CA ARG A 174 8.41 17.36 9.05
C ARG A 174 7.12 18.16 8.90
N ASP A 175 6.36 17.92 7.85
CA ASP A 175 5.07 18.56 7.58
C ASP A 175 3.92 17.94 8.41
N ALA A 176 4.20 16.87 9.18
CA ALA A 176 3.19 16.23 10.01
C ALA A 176 2.75 17.13 11.16
N PRO A 177 1.43 17.19 11.46
CA PRO A 177 0.92 17.96 12.58
C PRO A 177 1.52 17.52 13.93
N GLY A 178 1.76 18.46 14.83
CA GLY A 178 2.22 18.16 16.21
C GLY A 178 3.70 17.80 16.33
N LEU A 179 4.51 17.98 15.28
CA LEU A 179 5.96 17.89 15.34
C LEU A 179 6.55 19.29 15.53
N ASP A 180 7.08 19.57 16.72
CA ASP A 180 7.88 20.76 16.96
C ASP A 180 9.36 20.53 16.56
N PRO A 181 10.19 21.58 16.46
CA PRO A 181 11.60 21.43 16.10
C PRO A 181 12.41 20.53 17.05
N GLN A 182 12.00 20.39 18.34
CA GLN A 182 12.68 19.52 19.30
C GLN A 182 12.37 18.04 19.04
N ALA A 183 11.18 17.76 18.50
CA ALA A 183 10.77 16.41 18.08
C ALA A 183 11.53 15.91 16.84
N HIS A 184 12.15 16.79 16.06
CA HIS A 184 12.87 16.42 14.85
C HIS A 184 14.14 15.61 15.14
N GLN A 185 14.90 15.97 16.19
CA GLN A 185 16.20 15.34 16.47
C GLN A 185 16.12 13.80 16.61
N PRO A 186 15.22 13.21 17.43
CA PRO A 186 15.12 11.75 17.54
C PRO A 186 14.74 11.07 16.23
N ILE A 187 13.89 11.70 15.42
CA ILE A 187 13.47 11.15 14.12
C ILE A 187 14.64 11.19 13.14
N GLU A 188 15.37 12.29 13.04
CA GLU A 188 16.55 12.42 12.18
C GLU A 188 17.66 11.43 12.56
N GLU A 189 17.86 11.21 13.86
CA GLU A 189 18.84 10.25 14.34
C GLU A 189 18.40 8.81 13.97
N ALA A 190 17.12 8.49 14.16
CA ALA A 190 16.56 7.21 13.74
C ALA A 190 16.69 7.00 12.22
N ILE A 191 16.39 7.99 11.39
CA ILE A 191 16.57 7.94 9.93
C ILE A 191 18.03 7.60 9.58
N ARG A 192 19.00 8.28 10.20
CA ARG A 192 20.43 8.00 9.94
C ARG A 192 20.83 6.60 10.36
N HIS A 193 20.31 6.12 11.50
CA HIS A 193 20.60 4.77 12.01
C HIS A 193 19.98 3.70 11.09
N VAL A 194 18.70 3.83 10.75
CA VAL A 194 18.02 2.97 9.79
C VAL A 194 18.75 2.96 8.44
N GLY A 195 19.13 4.14 7.93
CA GLY A 195 19.84 4.24 6.64
C GLY A 195 21.14 3.43 6.61
N ARG A 196 21.93 3.44 7.68
CA ARG A 196 23.14 2.61 7.79
C ARG A 196 22.79 1.12 7.80
N GLN A 197 21.84 0.70 8.62
CA GLN A 197 21.44 -0.71 8.70
C GLN A 197 20.86 -1.22 7.36
N MET A 198 20.04 -0.42 6.67
CA MET A 198 19.50 -0.81 5.37
C MET A 198 20.57 -0.88 4.27
N ALA A 199 21.58 0.02 4.32
CA ALA A 199 22.72 -0.02 3.41
C ALA A 199 23.59 -1.29 3.63
N GLU A 200 23.83 -1.67 4.89
CA GLU A 200 24.55 -2.90 5.25
C GLU A 200 23.74 -4.16 4.91
N PHE A 201 22.44 -4.11 5.08
CA PHE A 201 21.54 -5.21 4.70
C PHE A 201 21.54 -5.44 3.19
N GLY A 202 21.56 -4.35 2.40
CA GLY A 202 21.65 -4.37 0.95
C GLY A 202 20.34 -4.72 0.25
N GLN A 203 20.45 -4.97 -1.05
CA GLN A 203 19.30 -5.21 -1.95
C GLN A 203 19.49 -6.49 -2.77
N SER A 204 19.93 -7.58 -2.13
CA SER A 204 20.08 -8.84 -2.85
C SER A 204 18.71 -9.44 -3.22
N PRO A 205 18.60 -10.22 -4.31
CA PRO A 205 17.34 -10.83 -4.74
C PRO A 205 16.70 -11.76 -3.70
N GLN A 206 17.45 -12.21 -2.69
CA GLN A 206 16.92 -13.05 -1.61
C GLN A 206 15.96 -12.29 -0.70
N HIS A 207 16.18 -10.99 -0.50
CA HIS A 207 15.37 -10.18 0.43
C HIS A 207 14.84 -8.87 -0.18
N TYR A 208 15.08 -8.64 -1.48
CA TYR A 208 14.60 -7.46 -2.21
C TYR A 208 13.98 -7.86 -3.55
N GLY A 209 12.80 -7.33 -3.85
CA GLY A 209 12.07 -7.63 -5.08
C GLY A 209 10.76 -6.86 -5.16
N LEU A 210 9.83 -7.37 -5.96
CA LEU A 210 8.51 -6.75 -6.10
C LEU A 210 7.65 -7.13 -4.88
N ILE A 211 7.12 -6.12 -4.20
CA ILE A 211 6.30 -6.23 -2.99
C ILE A 211 4.96 -5.52 -3.18
N HIS A 212 4.00 -5.79 -2.30
CA HIS A 212 2.71 -5.08 -2.30
C HIS A 212 2.84 -3.66 -1.74
N ALA A 213 3.69 -3.47 -0.75
CA ALA A 213 4.05 -2.22 -0.06
C ALA A 213 2.94 -1.58 0.81
N ASP A 214 1.68 -2.00 0.70
CA ASP A 214 0.59 -1.56 1.60
C ASP A 214 -0.35 -2.72 1.98
N LEU A 215 0.20 -3.92 2.22
CA LEU A 215 -0.59 -5.10 2.51
C LEU A 215 -1.02 -5.15 3.99
N ARG A 216 -2.13 -4.46 4.28
CA ARG A 216 -2.79 -4.38 5.59
C ARG A 216 -4.05 -5.26 5.62
N LEU A 217 -4.62 -5.47 6.81
CA LEU A 217 -5.90 -6.20 6.95
C LEU A 217 -7.04 -5.58 6.14
N THR A 218 -7.03 -4.25 5.94
CA THR A 218 -8.01 -3.54 5.11
C THR A 218 -7.89 -3.86 3.62
N ASN A 219 -6.76 -4.43 3.18
CA ASN A 219 -6.50 -4.86 1.81
C ASN A 219 -6.62 -6.38 1.63
N LEU A 220 -7.18 -7.06 2.64
CA LEU A 220 -7.59 -8.46 2.57
C LEU A 220 -9.10 -8.60 2.49
N LEU A 221 -9.55 -9.57 1.72
CA LEU A 221 -10.93 -10.03 1.70
C LEU A 221 -10.96 -11.54 1.98
N LEU A 222 -11.71 -11.94 2.99
CA LEU A 222 -11.91 -13.35 3.33
C LEU A 222 -13.24 -13.82 2.72
N HIS A 223 -13.19 -14.88 1.93
CA HIS A 223 -14.36 -15.45 1.30
C HIS A 223 -14.28 -16.98 1.26
N ARG A 224 -15.18 -17.68 1.96
CA ARG A 224 -15.27 -19.15 1.97
C ARG A 224 -13.93 -19.86 2.24
N GLY A 225 -13.14 -19.34 3.15
CA GLY A 225 -11.82 -19.88 3.49
C GLY A 225 -10.68 -19.49 2.56
N GLU A 226 -10.96 -18.73 1.49
CA GLU A 226 -9.97 -18.16 0.59
C GLU A 226 -9.58 -16.75 1.05
N THR A 227 -8.29 -16.46 1.02
CA THR A 227 -7.74 -15.11 1.25
C THR A 227 -7.50 -14.44 -0.09
N ARG A 228 -8.08 -13.28 -0.29
CA ARG A 228 -7.99 -12.47 -1.51
C ARG A 228 -7.30 -11.15 -1.18
N VAL A 229 -6.42 -10.71 -2.05
CA VAL A 229 -5.66 -9.46 -1.88
C VAL A 229 -6.16 -8.42 -2.86
N ILE A 230 -6.34 -7.20 -2.39
CA ILE A 230 -6.75 -6.05 -3.20
C ILE A 230 -5.77 -4.89 -3.02
N ASP A 231 -5.92 -3.86 -3.86
CA ASP A 231 -5.21 -2.58 -3.77
C ASP A 231 -3.69 -2.66 -3.99
N PHE A 232 -3.31 -3.04 -5.20
CA PHE A 232 -1.92 -3.13 -5.63
C PHE A 232 -1.33 -1.80 -6.14
N ASP A 233 -2.00 -0.67 -5.89
CA ASP A 233 -1.59 0.64 -6.43
C ASP A 233 -0.16 1.02 -5.99
N ASP A 234 0.22 0.72 -4.76
CA ASP A 234 1.55 0.99 -4.22
C ASP A 234 2.57 -0.13 -4.48
N CYS A 235 2.18 -1.23 -5.15
CA CYS A 235 3.13 -2.31 -5.41
C CYS A 235 4.39 -1.79 -6.11
N GLY A 236 5.55 -2.23 -5.65
CA GLY A 236 6.82 -1.69 -6.12
C GLY A 236 8.03 -2.52 -5.72
N MET A 237 9.20 -2.07 -6.10
CA MET A 237 10.45 -2.72 -5.73
C MET A 237 10.86 -2.31 -4.32
N GLY A 238 11.02 -3.28 -3.42
CA GLY A 238 11.37 -3.02 -2.02
C GLY A 238 11.88 -4.27 -1.31
N TRP A 239 12.24 -4.13 -0.03
CA TRP A 239 12.59 -5.28 0.81
C TRP A 239 11.34 -6.07 1.16
N TYR A 240 11.41 -7.39 1.07
CA TYR A 240 10.24 -8.25 1.32
C TYR A 240 9.61 -8.01 2.70
N LEU A 241 10.42 -7.89 3.75
CA LEU A 241 9.90 -7.63 5.11
C LEU A 241 9.39 -6.19 5.32
N HIS A 242 9.47 -5.31 4.30
CA HIS A 242 8.69 -4.07 4.34
C HIS A 242 7.18 -4.35 4.39
N ASP A 243 6.71 -5.43 3.76
CA ASP A 243 5.29 -5.82 3.85
C ASP A 243 4.86 -6.26 5.26
N LEU A 244 5.80 -6.75 6.10
CA LEU A 244 5.52 -6.90 7.54
C LEU A 244 5.30 -5.54 8.23
N ALA A 245 6.16 -4.57 7.94
CA ALA A 245 5.98 -3.22 8.49
C ALA A 245 4.69 -2.56 7.96
N ALA A 246 4.33 -2.80 6.71
CA ALA A 246 3.07 -2.36 6.14
C ALA A 246 1.86 -3.02 6.83
N ALA A 247 1.95 -4.29 7.19
CA ALA A 247 0.86 -5.04 7.83
C ALA A 247 0.37 -4.43 9.15
N ILE A 248 1.26 -3.79 9.91
CA ILE A 248 0.93 -3.12 11.19
C ILE A 248 0.90 -1.61 11.09
N SER A 249 0.83 -1.06 9.87
CA SER A 249 0.74 0.40 9.65
C SER A 249 -0.38 1.00 10.49
N PHE A 250 -0.09 2.13 11.13
CA PHE A 250 -0.97 2.91 12.00
C PHE A 250 -1.25 2.32 13.39
N VAL A 251 -0.82 1.09 13.68
CA VAL A 251 -1.03 0.40 14.98
C VAL A 251 0.27 -0.07 15.61
N GLU A 252 1.42 0.39 15.15
CA GLU A 252 2.76 -0.02 15.61
C GLU A 252 2.97 0.25 17.12
N HIS A 253 2.28 1.27 17.65
CA HIS A 253 2.32 1.66 19.06
C HIS A 253 1.38 0.84 19.96
N HIS A 254 0.52 0.00 19.39
CA HIS A 254 -0.47 -0.76 20.14
C HIS A 254 0.18 -1.87 20.97
N ALA A 255 -0.33 -2.10 22.19
CA ALA A 255 0.20 -3.13 23.09
C ALA A 255 0.19 -4.57 22.50
N SER A 256 -0.72 -4.84 21.58
CA SER A 256 -0.82 -6.14 20.89
C SER A 256 0.05 -6.24 19.62
N ALA A 257 0.76 -5.18 19.22
CA ALA A 257 1.59 -5.22 18.02
C ALA A 257 2.61 -6.37 18.02
N PRO A 258 3.29 -6.73 19.14
CA PRO A 258 4.17 -7.89 19.19
C PRO A 258 3.47 -9.19 18.81
N GLN A 259 2.26 -9.42 19.33
CA GLN A 259 1.48 -10.63 19.04
C GLN A 259 1.05 -10.70 17.58
N TRP A 260 0.70 -9.56 16.98
CA TRP A 260 0.34 -9.49 15.56
C TRP A 260 1.54 -9.80 14.66
N ILE A 261 2.70 -9.21 14.95
CA ILE A 261 3.95 -9.48 14.25
C ILE A 261 4.33 -10.95 14.35
N GLU A 262 4.30 -11.53 15.56
CA GLU A 262 4.60 -12.96 15.77
C GLU A 262 3.66 -13.85 14.95
N ASN A 263 2.36 -13.56 14.93
CA ASN A 263 1.42 -14.35 14.12
C ASN A 263 1.67 -14.16 12.62
N TRP A 264 2.00 -12.94 12.16
CA TRP A 264 2.37 -12.69 10.78
C TRP A 264 3.61 -13.50 10.39
N LEU A 265 4.68 -13.48 11.21
CA LEU A 265 5.91 -14.26 10.99
C LEU A 265 5.62 -15.77 10.93
N ARG A 266 4.83 -16.28 11.87
CA ARG A 266 4.39 -17.69 11.87
C ARG A 266 3.60 -18.05 10.60
N GLY A 267 2.81 -17.13 10.08
CA GLY A 267 2.07 -17.32 8.83
C GLY A 267 3.01 -17.32 7.62
N TYR A 268 3.96 -16.42 7.60
CA TYR A 268 4.95 -16.29 6.54
C TYR A 268 5.83 -17.56 6.45
N GLU A 269 6.31 -18.04 7.58
CA GLU A 269 7.18 -19.23 7.68
C GLU A 269 6.49 -20.55 7.28
N GLN A 270 5.16 -20.57 7.15
CA GLN A 270 4.47 -21.72 6.53
C GLN A 270 4.77 -21.86 5.03
N VAL A 271 5.27 -20.81 4.38
CA VAL A 271 5.51 -20.75 2.93
C VAL A 271 6.99 -20.52 2.62
N ALA A 272 7.65 -19.62 3.34
CA ALA A 272 9.03 -19.21 3.09
C ALA A 272 9.77 -18.97 4.40
N HIS A 273 11.00 -19.44 4.48
CA HIS A 273 11.87 -19.24 5.64
C HIS A 273 12.34 -17.79 5.73
N ILE A 274 12.40 -17.26 6.96
CA ILE A 274 12.98 -15.97 7.30
C ILE A 274 14.28 -16.23 8.08
N SER A 275 15.39 -15.73 7.58
CA SER A 275 16.69 -15.88 8.24
C SER A 275 16.82 -14.96 9.46
N ASP A 276 17.71 -15.31 10.41
CA ASP A 276 18.01 -14.46 11.57
C ASP A 276 18.45 -13.05 11.16
N ARG A 277 19.17 -12.95 10.04
CA ARG A 277 19.60 -11.65 9.47
C ARG A 277 18.41 -10.81 9.01
N GLU A 278 17.37 -11.42 8.43
CA GLU A 278 16.14 -10.75 8.04
C GLU A 278 15.30 -10.39 9.26
N LEU A 279 15.24 -11.24 10.28
CA LEU A 279 14.57 -10.90 11.55
C LEU A 279 15.24 -9.73 12.25
N ALA A 280 16.56 -9.67 12.27
CA ALA A 280 17.33 -8.61 12.92
C ALA A 280 17.08 -7.21 12.31
N ILE A 281 16.69 -7.11 11.04
CA ILE A 281 16.40 -5.83 10.38
C ILE A 281 14.95 -5.35 10.54
N VAL A 282 14.04 -6.20 11.03
CA VAL A 282 12.62 -5.85 11.19
C VAL A 282 12.41 -4.56 11.99
N PRO A 283 13.08 -4.33 13.13
CA PRO A 283 12.93 -3.07 13.86
C PRO A 283 13.23 -1.82 13.03
N ALA A 284 14.27 -1.87 12.19
CA ALA A 284 14.61 -0.77 11.30
C ALA A 284 13.53 -0.54 10.23
N MET A 285 12.96 -1.61 9.66
CA MET A 285 11.87 -1.50 8.68
C MET A 285 10.59 -0.93 9.31
N LEU A 286 10.27 -1.31 10.55
CA LEU A 286 9.13 -0.76 11.28
C LEU A 286 9.26 0.76 11.51
N ILE A 287 10.43 1.20 11.94
CA ILE A 287 10.70 2.63 12.13
C ILE A 287 10.69 3.37 10.79
N GLN A 288 11.31 2.82 9.76
CA GLN A 288 11.28 3.41 8.42
C GLN A 288 9.84 3.60 7.92
N ARG A 289 9.00 2.56 8.06
CA ARG A 289 7.57 2.65 7.69
C ARG A 289 6.83 3.67 8.54
N ARG A 290 7.06 3.72 9.87
CA ARG A 290 6.43 4.70 10.75
C ARG A 290 6.76 6.14 10.34
N ILE A 291 8.01 6.43 10.00
CA ILE A 291 8.42 7.76 9.54
C ILE A 291 7.80 8.07 8.17
N GLN A 292 7.76 7.10 7.25
CA GLN A 292 7.07 7.22 5.97
C GLN A 292 5.58 7.56 6.16
N LEU A 293 4.89 6.87 7.08
CA LEU A 293 3.49 7.18 7.41
C LEU A 293 3.33 8.56 8.05
N THR A 294 4.33 9.04 8.78
CA THR A 294 4.31 10.39 9.32
C THR A 294 4.36 11.44 8.20
N ALA A 295 5.14 11.20 7.14
CA ALA A 295 5.10 12.02 5.93
C ALA A 295 3.72 11.96 5.23
N TRP A 296 3.11 10.76 5.16
CA TRP A 296 1.76 10.58 4.62
C TRP A 296 0.71 11.37 5.41
N VAL A 297 0.76 11.35 6.74
CA VAL A 297 -0.14 12.14 7.59
C VAL A 297 0.00 13.63 7.30
N GLY A 298 1.21 14.13 7.09
CA GLY A 298 1.46 15.53 6.72
C GLY A 298 0.83 15.91 5.38
N SER A 299 1.02 15.07 4.37
CA SER A 299 0.53 15.33 3.00
C SER A 299 -0.97 15.04 2.82
N HIS A 300 -1.58 14.22 3.67
CA HIS A 300 -2.99 13.80 3.60
C HIS A 300 -3.84 14.27 4.78
N ARG A 301 -3.42 15.32 5.48
CA ARG A 301 -4.08 15.86 6.70
C ARG A 301 -5.57 16.16 6.54
N GLU A 302 -6.05 16.33 5.30
CA GLU A 302 -7.47 16.59 4.99
C GLU A 302 -8.31 15.31 4.94
N THR A 303 -7.69 14.13 4.96
CA THR A 303 -8.41 12.85 4.97
C THR A 303 -8.97 12.53 6.34
N GLU A 304 -10.09 11.80 6.38
CA GLU A 304 -10.69 11.32 7.63
C GLU A 304 -9.71 10.44 8.42
N MET A 305 -8.97 9.59 7.73
CA MET A 305 -7.99 8.71 8.36
C MET A 305 -6.86 9.50 9.04
N ALA A 306 -6.25 10.46 8.36
CA ALA A 306 -5.19 11.26 8.97
C ALA A 306 -5.70 12.04 10.20
N ARG A 307 -6.92 12.58 10.13
CA ARG A 307 -7.56 13.26 11.27
C ARG A 307 -7.86 12.31 12.44
N SER A 308 -8.26 11.07 12.16
CA SER A 308 -8.59 10.08 13.19
C SER A 308 -7.39 9.62 14.02
N LEU A 309 -6.17 9.79 13.51
CA LEU A 309 -4.93 9.47 14.23
C LEU A 309 -4.67 10.45 15.39
N GLY A 310 -5.19 11.68 15.30
CA GLY A 310 -5.13 12.69 16.34
C GLY A 310 -3.72 13.20 16.65
N ASP A 311 -3.62 14.07 17.67
CA ASP A 311 -2.37 14.74 18.05
C ASP A 311 -1.32 13.80 18.65
N ALA A 312 -1.74 12.64 19.16
CA ALA A 312 -0.83 11.65 19.73
C ALA A 312 0.08 10.97 18.70
N TRP A 313 -0.30 10.95 17.42
CA TRP A 313 0.44 10.27 16.35
C TRP A 313 1.91 10.68 16.29
N SER A 314 2.16 11.99 16.26
CA SER A 314 3.51 12.53 16.16
C SER A 314 4.34 12.26 17.42
N SER A 315 3.77 12.42 18.61
CA SER A 315 4.44 12.09 19.86
C SER A 315 4.74 10.59 20.01
N ASP A 316 3.85 9.72 19.53
CA ASP A 316 4.08 8.27 19.47
C ASP A 316 5.22 7.92 18.50
N THR A 317 5.31 8.60 17.36
CA THR A 317 6.42 8.44 16.42
C THR A 317 7.75 8.77 17.06
N VAL A 318 7.84 9.91 17.78
CA VAL A 318 9.04 10.30 18.52
C VAL A 318 9.42 9.25 19.55
N ARG A 319 8.46 8.77 20.36
CA ARG A 319 8.71 7.71 21.35
C ARG A 319 9.22 6.41 20.73
N LEU A 320 8.64 5.99 19.60
CA LEU A 320 9.09 4.80 18.87
C LEU A 320 10.54 4.97 18.37
N CYS A 321 10.88 6.13 17.82
CA CYS A 321 12.25 6.44 17.40
C CYS A 321 13.24 6.40 18.57
N GLN A 322 12.89 7.01 19.70
CA GLN A 322 13.73 7.00 20.92
C GLN A 322 13.96 5.58 21.46
N ARG A 323 12.90 4.76 21.52
CA ARG A 323 13.02 3.35 21.94
C ARG A 323 13.93 2.56 21.01
N TYR A 324 13.75 2.71 19.70
CA TYR A 324 14.60 2.08 18.70
C TYR A 324 16.07 2.46 18.87
N LEU A 325 16.38 3.74 19.04
CA LEU A 325 17.74 4.23 19.26
C LEU A 325 18.37 3.73 20.57
N ALA A 326 17.54 3.52 21.60
CA ALA A 326 17.98 2.95 22.87
C ALA A 326 18.18 1.42 22.84
N GLY A 327 17.96 0.77 21.69
CA GLY A 327 18.00 -0.69 21.60
C GLY A 327 16.92 -1.41 22.41
N VAL A 328 15.93 -0.65 22.88
CA VAL A 328 14.76 -1.23 23.54
C VAL A 328 13.91 -1.83 22.42
N ALA A 329 13.64 -3.14 22.52
CA ALA A 329 12.75 -3.81 21.59
C ALA A 329 11.54 -2.92 21.33
N LEU A 330 11.37 -2.48 20.08
CA LEU A 330 10.05 -2.08 19.63
C LEU A 330 9.12 -3.20 20.13
N PRO A 331 7.80 -3.02 20.28
CA PRO A 331 6.92 -4.09 20.69
C PRO A 331 6.97 -5.26 19.71
N VAL A 332 8.12 -5.69 19.38
CA VAL A 332 8.54 -6.84 18.62
C VAL A 332 9.21 -7.69 19.69
N GLY A 333 8.44 -8.55 20.34
CA GLY A 333 9.02 -9.62 21.11
C GLY A 333 9.77 -10.53 20.12
N VAL A 334 11.03 -10.23 19.89
CA VAL A 334 12.02 -11.12 19.32
C VAL A 334 13.03 -11.41 20.41
#